data_0e5de2f6f7a09545c888fc4167514f3d
#
_entry.id   0e5de2f6f7a09545c888fc4167514f3d
#
_cell.length_a   1.000
_cell.length_b   1.000
_cell.length_c   1.000
_cell.angle_alpha   90.00
_cell.angle_beta   90.00
_cell.angle_gamma   90.00
#
_symmetry.space_group_name_H-M   'P 1'
#
loop_
_entity.id
_entity.type
_entity.pdbx_description
1 polymer ?
#
loop_
_entity_poly.entity_id
_entity_poly.type
_entity_poly.pdbx_seq_one_letter_code
_entity_poly.pdbx_strand_id
1 'polypeptide(L)'
;MRRVPSERPPSRRESLSELLRKEVLLYVEDDDDNWEVAEYRLSATYDLLRASSAREACEHLRARRGQIDLILMDIELRGSELNGVELTELLRGNPLPPTREVPTYTRGLPPFSKPVIYVTAHGKRYTSVQLMLSGADKVISKPVNFAELRSVISEFILDRTNA
;
A
#
# COMPACT_ATOMS: atom_id res chain seq x y z
N MET A 1 18.25 19.00 32.22
CA MET A 1 18.29 17.54 32.01
C MET A 1 16.89 17.08 31.63
N ARG A 2 16.63 16.78 30.34
CA ARG A 2 15.35 16.21 29.87
C ARG A 2 15.40 14.70 30.09
N ARG A 3 14.49 14.17 30.91
CA ARG A 3 14.33 12.71 31.07
C ARG A 3 13.80 12.14 29.76
N VAL A 4 14.55 11.24 29.15
CA VAL A 4 14.09 10.39 28.06
C VAL A 4 13.06 9.42 28.68
N PRO A 5 11.86 9.28 28.11
CA PRO A 5 10.92 8.25 28.57
C PRO A 5 11.56 6.88 28.33
N SER A 6 11.71 6.08 29.39
CA SER A 6 12.14 4.71 29.28
C SER A 6 10.98 3.93 28.62
N GLU A 7 11.13 3.58 27.37
CA GLU A 7 10.22 2.64 26.73
C GLU A 7 10.30 1.30 27.50
N ARG A 8 9.20 0.92 28.08
CA ARG A 8 9.07 -0.38 28.76
C ARG A 8 9.10 -1.46 27.69
N PRO A 9 9.96 -2.48 27.80
CA PRO A 9 9.96 -3.58 26.81
C PRO A 9 8.56 -4.23 26.76
N PRO A 10 8.10 -4.63 25.58
CA PRO A 10 6.77 -5.23 25.39
C PRO A 10 6.63 -6.48 26.27
N SER A 11 5.45 -6.66 26.83
CA SER A 11 5.16 -7.86 27.63
C SER A 11 5.21 -9.11 26.74
N ARG A 12 5.51 -10.28 27.33
CA ARG A 12 5.56 -11.55 26.58
C ARG A 12 4.23 -11.87 25.87
N ARG A 13 3.10 -11.36 26.37
CA ARG A 13 1.78 -11.50 25.71
C ARG A 13 1.64 -10.58 24.50
N GLU A 14 2.15 -9.36 24.58
CA GLU A 14 2.15 -8.41 23.45
C GLU A 14 3.03 -8.94 22.32
N SER A 15 4.21 -9.49 22.65
CA SER A 15 5.10 -10.11 21.65
C SER A 15 4.47 -11.31 20.94
N LEU A 16 3.69 -12.15 21.66
CA LEU A 16 3.00 -13.29 21.05
C LEU A 16 1.81 -12.86 20.19
N SER A 17 1.04 -11.86 20.60
CA SER A 17 -0.07 -11.35 19.79
C SER A 17 0.43 -10.66 18.51
N GLU A 18 1.60 -10.04 18.57
CA GLU A 18 2.26 -9.42 17.43
C GLU A 18 2.77 -10.46 16.43
N LEU A 19 3.35 -11.56 16.93
CA LEU A 19 3.80 -12.70 16.11
C LEU A 19 2.67 -13.48 15.44
N LEU A 20 1.45 -13.43 16.00
CA LEU A 20 0.27 -14.12 15.47
C LEU A 20 -0.62 -13.20 14.63
N ARG A 21 -0.29 -11.92 14.53
CA ARG A 21 -1.05 -10.95 13.74
C ARG A 21 -0.83 -11.21 12.25
N LYS A 22 -1.92 -11.30 11.49
CA LYS A 22 -1.83 -11.24 10.04
C LYS A 22 -1.43 -9.83 9.61
N GLU A 23 -0.60 -9.74 8.60
CA GLU A 23 -0.27 -8.46 7.97
C GLU A 23 -1.49 -7.91 7.25
N VAL A 24 -1.66 -6.60 7.34
CA VAL A 24 -2.76 -5.87 6.75
C VAL A 24 -2.32 -5.30 5.40
N LEU A 25 -2.95 -5.76 4.34
CA LEU A 25 -2.72 -5.29 2.98
C LEU A 25 -3.89 -4.39 2.54
N LEU A 26 -3.58 -3.19 2.08
CA LEU A 26 -4.54 -2.36 1.36
C LEU A 26 -4.38 -2.60 -0.13
N TYR A 27 -5.41 -3.14 -0.78
CA TYR A 27 -5.44 -3.29 -2.23
C TYR A 27 -6.34 -2.22 -2.84
N VAL A 28 -5.72 -1.31 -3.60
CA VAL A 28 -6.41 -0.27 -4.35
C VAL A 28 -6.69 -0.81 -5.75
N GLU A 29 -7.93 -1.22 -5.98
CA GLU A 29 -8.39 -1.92 -7.20
C GLU A 29 -9.86 -1.59 -7.45
N ASP A 30 -10.14 -0.97 -8.58
CA ASP A 30 -11.49 -0.54 -8.97
C ASP A 30 -12.34 -1.67 -9.57
N ASP A 31 -11.71 -2.67 -10.16
CA ASP A 31 -12.38 -3.80 -10.81
C ASP A 31 -12.79 -4.87 -9.80
N ASP A 32 -14.09 -5.21 -9.80
CA ASP A 32 -14.65 -6.17 -8.85
C ASP A 32 -14.15 -7.59 -9.07
N ASP A 33 -14.00 -8.01 -10.33
CA ASP A 33 -13.51 -9.36 -10.65
C ASP A 33 -12.05 -9.55 -10.20
N ASN A 34 -11.22 -8.55 -10.43
CA ASN A 34 -9.83 -8.56 -9.95
C ASN A 34 -9.76 -8.61 -8.42
N TRP A 35 -10.62 -7.85 -7.75
CA TRP A 35 -10.71 -7.87 -6.29
C TRP A 35 -11.13 -9.25 -5.77
N GLU A 36 -12.21 -9.83 -6.30
CA GLU A 36 -12.72 -11.13 -5.85
C GLU A 36 -11.66 -12.24 -5.98
N VAL A 37 -10.92 -12.26 -7.09
CA VAL A 37 -9.82 -13.22 -7.28
C VAL A 37 -8.71 -12.99 -6.27
N ALA A 38 -8.33 -11.74 -6.03
CA ALA A 38 -7.28 -11.43 -5.05
C ALA A 38 -7.73 -11.79 -3.62
N GLU A 39 -8.96 -11.48 -3.24
CA GLU A 39 -9.53 -11.84 -1.94
C GLU A 39 -9.49 -13.35 -1.73
N TYR A 40 -9.96 -14.13 -2.69
CA TYR A 40 -9.91 -15.59 -2.65
C TYR A 40 -8.49 -16.13 -2.47
N ARG A 41 -7.51 -15.52 -3.14
CA ARG A 41 -6.11 -16.00 -3.17
C ARG A 41 -5.28 -15.55 -1.97
N LEU A 42 -5.61 -14.45 -1.32
CA LEU A 42 -4.75 -13.81 -0.34
C LEU A 42 -5.34 -13.79 1.09
N SER A 43 -6.66 -13.84 1.26
CA SER A 43 -7.32 -13.67 2.56
C SER A 43 -7.02 -14.76 3.59
N ALA A 44 -6.59 -15.94 3.15
CA ALA A 44 -6.15 -17.00 4.06
C ALA A 44 -4.87 -16.60 4.83
N THR A 45 -4.01 -15.81 4.20
CA THR A 45 -2.70 -15.42 4.74
C THR A 45 -2.69 -14.01 5.32
N TYR A 46 -3.38 -13.08 4.69
CA TYR A 46 -3.35 -11.65 5.00
C TYR A 46 -4.72 -11.11 5.37
N ASP A 47 -4.77 -10.05 6.16
CA ASP A 47 -5.95 -9.24 6.34
C ASP A 47 -6.04 -8.22 5.19
N LEU A 48 -7.04 -8.37 4.33
CA LEU A 48 -7.20 -7.54 3.14
C LEU A 48 -8.19 -6.41 3.39
N LEU A 49 -7.81 -5.21 2.94
CA LEU A 49 -8.69 -4.06 2.83
C LEU A 49 -8.79 -3.68 1.35
N ARG A 50 -10.00 -3.42 0.89
CA ARG A 50 -10.21 -2.89 -0.46
C ARG A 50 -10.40 -1.38 -0.44
N ALA A 51 -9.83 -0.71 -1.44
CA ALA A 51 -10.21 0.63 -1.85
C ALA A 51 -10.46 0.61 -3.36
N SER A 52 -11.64 1.02 -3.80
CA SER A 52 -11.98 1.09 -5.23
C SER A 52 -11.54 2.39 -5.89
N SER A 53 -11.01 3.34 -5.10
CA SER A 53 -10.57 4.64 -5.56
C SER A 53 -9.47 5.20 -4.67
N ALA A 54 -8.79 6.24 -5.14
CA ALA A 54 -7.82 6.99 -4.34
C ALA A 54 -8.46 7.59 -3.07
N ARG A 55 -9.71 8.04 -3.15
CA ARG A 55 -10.45 8.58 -2.00
C ARG A 55 -10.61 7.53 -0.91
N GLU A 56 -11.13 6.35 -1.24
CA GLU A 56 -11.28 5.26 -0.27
C GLU A 56 -9.93 4.80 0.32
N ALA A 57 -8.88 4.77 -0.51
CA ALA A 57 -7.54 4.48 -0.02
C ALA A 57 -7.10 5.48 1.05
N CYS A 58 -7.33 6.78 0.82
CA CYS A 58 -7.04 7.83 1.80
C CYS A 58 -7.86 7.67 3.09
N GLU A 59 -9.11 7.25 3.00
CA GLU A 59 -9.98 6.97 4.16
C GLU A 59 -9.42 5.82 5.00
N HIS A 60 -9.03 4.72 4.38
CA HIS A 60 -8.38 3.60 5.07
C HIS A 60 -7.07 4.00 5.74
N LEU A 61 -6.23 4.77 5.05
CA LEU A 61 -4.94 5.23 5.57
C LEU A 61 -5.10 6.14 6.79
N ARG A 62 -6.16 6.96 6.85
CA ARG A 62 -6.47 7.78 8.02
C ARG A 62 -7.04 6.95 9.17
N ALA A 63 -8.02 6.10 8.88
CA ALA A 63 -8.70 5.30 9.89
C ALA A 63 -7.76 4.28 10.56
N ARG A 64 -6.77 3.78 9.82
CA ARG A 64 -5.88 2.70 10.24
C ARG A 64 -4.42 3.12 10.27
N ARG A 65 -4.14 4.28 10.83
CA ARG A 65 -2.79 4.86 10.95
C ARG A 65 -1.77 3.84 11.46
N GLY A 66 -0.77 3.55 10.64
CA GLY A 66 0.31 2.64 11.01
C GLY A 66 -0.03 1.14 11.02
N GLN A 67 -1.30 0.76 10.86
CA GLN A 67 -1.73 -0.64 10.86
C GLN A 67 -1.62 -1.30 9.50
N ILE A 68 -1.64 -0.53 8.40
CA ILE A 68 -1.47 -1.05 7.04
C ILE A 68 0.01 -1.34 6.84
N ASP A 69 0.33 -2.57 6.47
CA ASP A 69 1.70 -3.06 6.34
C ASP A 69 2.26 -2.94 4.92
N LEU A 70 1.39 -2.98 3.91
CA LEU A 70 1.77 -2.89 2.50
C LEU A 70 0.56 -2.45 1.68
N ILE A 71 0.82 -1.72 0.60
CA ILE A 71 -0.19 -1.34 -0.38
C ILE A 71 0.07 -2.10 -1.70
N LEU A 72 -0.97 -2.79 -2.19
CA LEU A 72 -1.07 -3.22 -3.58
C LEU A 72 -1.85 -2.13 -4.32
N MET A 73 -1.28 -1.59 -5.39
CA MET A 73 -1.81 -0.41 -6.07
C MET A 73 -2.01 -0.68 -7.55
N ASP A 74 -3.25 -0.67 -8.03
CA ASP A 74 -3.47 -0.54 -9.46
C ASP A 74 -3.17 0.91 -9.90
N ILE A 75 -2.59 1.05 -11.06
CA ILE A 75 -2.26 2.36 -11.64
C ILE A 75 -3.50 3.01 -12.24
N GLU A 76 -4.29 2.25 -12.99
CA GLU A 76 -5.49 2.74 -13.66
C GLU A 76 -6.72 2.50 -12.78
N LEU A 77 -7.20 3.57 -12.14
CA LEU A 77 -8.38 3.55 -11.29
C LEU A 77 -9.52 4.29 -11.98
N ARG A 78 -10.44 3.56 -12.59
CA ARG A 78 -11.60 4.13 -13.29
C ARG A 78 -12.51 4.87 -12.30
N GLY A 79 -12.93 6.07 -12.68
CA GLY A 79 -13.79 6.90 -11.83
C GLY A 79 -13.08 7.55 -10.62
N SER A 80 -11.79 7.32 -10.43
CA SER A 80 -10.98 7.98 -9.41
C SER A 80 -10.40 9.30 -9.94
N GLU A 81 -10.35 10.31 -9.07
CA GLU A 81 -9.75 11.61 -9.41
C GLU A 81 -8.23 11.52 -9.59
N LEU A 82 -7.59 10.66 -8.80
CA LEU A 82 -6.17 10.34 -8.92
C LEU A 82 -5.99 8.91 -9.42
N ASN A 83 -4.99 8.68 -10.24
CA ASN A 83 -4.53 7.33 -10.56
C ASN A 83 -3.57 6.80 -9.47
N GLY A 84 -3.17 5.53 -9.57
CA GLY A 84 -2.32 4.90 -8.56
C GLY A 84 -0.92 5.50 -8.46
N VAL A 85 -0.36 6.02 -9.56
CA VAL A 85 0.95 6.68 -9.56
C VAL A 85 0.86 8.02 -8.84
N GLU A 86 -0.12 8.85 -9.15
CA GLU A 86 -0.34 10.15 -8.51
C GLU A 86 -0.57 9.98 -7.00
N LEU A 87 -1.38 9.00 -6.61
CA LEU A 87 -1.61 8.71 -5.20
C LEU A 87 -0.32 8.27 -4.50
N THR A 88 0.48 7.40 -5.13
CA THR A 88 1.75 6.94 -4.55
C THR A 88 2.73 8.08 -4.36
N GLU A 89 2.87 8.99 -5.33
CA GLU A 89 3.71 10.18 -5.20
C GLU A 89 3.31 11.02 -3.99
N LEU A 90 2.02 11.30 -3.82
CA LEU A 90 1.52 12.03 -2.66
C LEU A 90 1.80 11.30 -1.34
N LEU A 91 1.63 9.99 -1.29
CA LEU A 91 1.93 9.17 -0.12
C LEU A 91 3.41 9.17 0.25
N ARG A 92 4.29 9.33 -0.73
CA ARG A 92 5.75 9.48 -0.54
C ARG A 92 6.17 10.91 -0.20
N GLY A 93 5.23 11.86 -0.16
CA GLY A 93 5.50 13.26 0.10
C GLY A 93 5.98 14.04 -1.11
N ASN A 94 5.84 13.48 -2.33
CA ASN A 94 6.19 14.15 -3.57
C ASN A 94 5.00 14.96 -4.09
N PRO A 95 5.18 16.25 -4.42
CA PRO A 95 4.10 17.05 -4.97
C PRO A 95 3.76 16.61 -6.40
N LEU A 96 2.48 16.71 -6.75
CA LEU A 96 2.06 16.60 -8.15
C LEU A 96 2.46 17.86 -8.94
N PRO A 97 2.52 17.77 -10.28
CA PRO A 97 2.79 18.94 -11.11
C PRO A 97 1.82 20.10 -10.79
N PRO A 98 2.27 21.37 -10.86
CA PRO A 98 1.42 22.53 -10.53
C PRO A 98 0.15 22.64 -11.37
N THR A 99 0.15 22.03 -12.55
CA THR A 99 -1.01 21.96 -13.45
C THR A 99 -2.05 20.92 -13.05
N ARG A 100 -1.72 20.07 -12.07
CA ARG A 100 -2.58 19.00 -11.56
C ARG A 100 -3.28 19.44 -10.29
N GLU A 101 -4.58 19.51 -10.33
CA GLU A 101 -5.37 19.77 -9.12
C GLU A 101 -5.26 18.59 -8.14
N VAL A 102 -4.93 18.92 -6.89
CA VAL A 102 -4.81 17.94 -5.82
C VAL A 102 -6.13 17.88 -5.05
N PRO A 103 -6.82 16.73 -5.03
CA PRO A 103 -8.10 16.62 -4.35
C PRO A 103 -8.00 16.89 -2.84
N THR A 104 -9.02 17.54 -2.28
CA THR A 104 -9.02 17.93 -0.87
C THR A 104 -8.94 16.76 0.10
N TYR A 105 -9.43 15.58 -0.30
CA TYR A 105 -9.36 14.38 0.53
C TYR A 105 -7.93 13.87 0.78
N THR A 106 -6.94 14.34 0.04
CA THR A 106 -5.53 13.99 0.28
C THR A 106 -4.85 14.85 1.33
N ARG A 107 -5.49 15.95 1.75
CA ARG A 107 -4.91 16.87 2.74
C ARG A 107 -4.73 16.21 4.09
N GLY A 108 -3.57 16.42 4.69
CA GLY A 108 -3.26 15.89 6.02
C GLY A 108 -3.07 14.38 6.08
N LEU A 109 -2.85 13.71 4.94
CA LEU A 109 -2.44 12.32 4.95
C LEU A 109 -1.07 12.19 5.61
N PRO A 110 -0.90 11.23 6.54
CA PRO A 110 0.43 10.92 7.04
C PRO A 110 1.28 10.32 5.91
N PRO A 111 2.60 10.61 5.86
CA PRO A 111 3.49 9.94 4.92
C PRO A 111 3.41 8.42 5.09
N PHE A 112 3.37 7.70 3.98
CA PHE A 112 3.41 6.25 3.97
C PHE A 112 4.80 5.78 3.55
N SER A 113 5.55 5.21 4.49
CA SER A 113 6.94 4.77 4.29
C SER A 113 7.07 3.26 4.04
N LYS A 114 5.98 2.52 4.19
CA LYS A 114 5.95 1.07 4.00
C LYS A 114 5.84 0.71 2.52
N PRO A 115 6.02 -0.59 2.13
CA PRO A 115 6.07 -0.98 0.73
C PRO A 115 4.80 -0.65 -0.06
N VAL A 116 4.99 -0.20 -1.30
CA VAL A 116 3.94 -0.06 -2.32
C VAL A 116 4.33 -0.90 -3.52
N ILE A 117 3.50 -1.86 -3.87
CA ILE A 117 3.67 -2.74 -5.02
C ILE A 117 2.60 -2.37 -6.06
N TYR A 118 3.03 -1.96 -7.25
CA TYR A 118 2.09 -1.79 -8.35
C TYR A 118 1.66 -3.14 -8.90
N VAL A 119 0.36 -3.32 -9.07
CA VAL A 119 -0.25 -4.48 -9.70
C VAL A 119 -1.09 -3.97 -10.86
N THR A 120 -0.55 -3.98 -12.06
CA THR A 120 -1.16 -3.27 -13.19
C THR A 120 -1.07 -4.02 -14.51
N ALA A 121 -2.06 -3.84 -15.36
CA ALA A 121 -1.92 -4.16 -16.77
C ALA A 121 -0.87 -3.21 -17.37
N HIS A 122 0.02 -3.72 -18.24
CA HIS A 122 1.03 -2.91 -18.90
C HIS A 122 0.38 -1.76 -19.68
N GLY A 123 0.20 -0.62 -19.02
CA GLY A 123 -0.25 0.61 -19.65
C GLY A 123 0.93 1.28 -20.36
N LYS A 124 0.71 1.71 -21.60
CA LYS A 124 1.71 2.46 -22.39
C LYS A 124 2.00 3.86 -21.83
N ARG A 125 1.35 4.25 -20.72
CA ARG A 125 1.40 5.60 -20.16
C ARG A 125 2.67 5.90 -19.37
N TYR A 126 3.25 4.87 -18.73
CA TYR A 126 4.43 5.02 -17.89
C TYR A 126 5.50 4.00 -18.27
N THR A 127 6.75 4.44 -18.26
CA THR A 127 7.91 3.54 -18.35
C THR A 127 8.16 2.87 -17.00
N SER A 128 8.87 1.74 -17.00
CA SER A 128 9.27 1.08 -15.75
C SER A 128 10.07 2.00 -14.83
N VAL A 129 10.92 2.85 -15.40
CA VAL A 129 11.70 3.85 -14.65
C VAL A 129 10.79 4.88 -13.99
N GLN A 130 9.79 5.41 -14.72
CA GLN A 130 8.83 6.36 -14.16
C GLN A 130 8.03 5.73 -13.00
N LEU A 131 7.62 4.48 -13.12
CA LEU A 131 6.90 3.76 -12.07
C LEU A 131 7.76 3.61 -10.81
N MET A 132 9.03 3.24 -10.94
CA MET A 132 9.91 3.12 -9.79
C MET A 132 10.25 4.48 -9.18
N LEU A 133 10.45 5.51 -9.99
CA LEU A 133 10.71 6.88 -9.50
C LEU A 133 9.50 7.50 -8.79
N SER A 134 8.28 7.06 -9.06
CA SER A 134 7.07 7.52 -8.37
C SER A 134 6.96 7.05 -6.92
N GLY A 135 7.82 6.12 -6.51
CA GLY A 135 7.89 5.62 -5.14
C GLY A 135 7.38 4.19 -4.94
N ALA A 136 7.11 3.45 -6.02
CA ALA A 136 6.84 2.02 -5.94
C ALA A 136 8.11 1.22 -5.63
N ASP A 137 7.97 0.17 -4.83
CA ASP A 137 9.08 -0.75 -4.51
C ASP A 137 9.16 -1.90 -5.51
N LYS A 138 8.04 -2.26 -6.13
CA LYS A 138 7.95 -3.34 -7.13
C LYS A 138 6.79 -3.09 -8.08
N VAL A 139 6.88 -3.67 -9.27
CA VAL A 139 5.81 -3.70 -10.26
C VAL A 139 5.51 -5.15 -10.63
N ILE A 140 4.25 -5.54 -10.50
CA ILE A 140 3.70 -6.84 -10.89
C ILE A 140 2.72 -6.63 -12.04
N SER A 141 2.89 -7.38 -13.12
CA SER A 141 2.01 -7.29 -14.28
C SER A 141 0.75 -8.13 -14.12
N LYS A 142 -0.38 -7.61 -14.61
CA LYS A 142 -1.60 -8.41 -14.81
C LYS A 142 -1.51 -9.19 -16.14
N PRO A 143 -2.03 -10.42 -16.21
CA PRO A 143 -2.73 -11.18 -15.16
C PRO A 143 -1.78 -11.58 -14.02
N VAL A 144 -2.28 -11.51 -12.79
CA VAL A 144 -1.46 -11.71 -11.59
C VAL A 144 -1.10 -13.17 -11.40
N ASN A 145 0.21 -13.44 -11.30
CA ASN A 145 0.69 -14.69 -10.73
C ASN A 145 0.70 -14.58 -9.21
N PHE A 146 -0.27 -15.18 -8.54
CA PHE A 146 -0.42 -15.04 -7.09
C PHE A 146 0.68 -15.75 -6.28
N ALA A 147 1.34 -16.76 -6.83
CA ALA A 147 2.51 -17.37 -6.19
C ALA A 147 3.68 -16.38 -6.17
N GLU A 148 3.93 -15.71 -7.28
CA GLU A 148 4.93 -14.64 -7.38
C GLU A 148 4.58 -13.46 -6.46
N LEU A 149 3.34 -13.00 -6.50
CA LEU A 149 2.89 -11.89 -5.66
C LEU A 149 3.07 -12.19 -4.17
N ARG A 150 2.68 -13.38 -3.70
CA ARG A 150 2.91 -13.78 -2.30
C ARG A 150 4.38 -13.83 -1.93
N SER A 151 5.24 -14.31 -2.82
CA SER A 151 6.69 -14.32 -2.62
C SER A 151 7.24 -12.90 -2.45
N VAL A 152 6.82 -11.98 -3.32
CA VAL A 152 7.22 -10.56 -3.26
C VAL A 152 6.71 -9.89 -1.98
N ILE A 153 5.44 -10.09 -1.61
CA ILE A 153 4.89 -9.55 -0.36
C ILE A 153 5.70 -10.04 0.84
N SER A 154 5.98 -11.34 0.91
CA SER A 154 6.74 -11.93 2.01
C SER A 154 8.15 -11.37 2.11
N GLU A 155 8.83 -11.15 1.00
CA GLU A 155 10.16 -10.53 0.95
C GLU A 155 10.14 -9.13 1.58
N PHE A 156 9.24 -8.26 1.16
CA PHE A 156 9.14 -6.89 1.69
C PHE A 156 8.72 -6.82 3.16
N ILE A 157 7.90 -7.75 3.62
CA ILE A 157 7.49 -7.81 5.03
C ILE A 157 8.62 -8.32 5.91
N LEU A 158 9.35 -9.37 5.50
CA LEU A 158 10.48 -9.94 6.25
C LEU A 158 11.65 -8.96 6.35
N ASP A 159 11.97 -8.24 5.30
CA ASP A 159 13.04 -7.24 5.29
C ASP A 159 12.80 -6.14 6.33
N ARG A 160 11.54 -5.80 6.58
CA ARG A 160 11.16 -4.82 7.61
C ARG A 160 11.32 -5.34 9.03
N THR A 161 11.18 -6.63 9.25
CA THR A 161 11.34 -7.24 10.58
C THR A 161 12.81 -7.32 10.98
N ASN A 162 13.71 -7.26 10.00
CA ASN A 162 15.17 -7.36 10.20
C ASN A 162 15.88 -5.99 10.16
N ALA A 163 15.16 -4.91 9.91
CA ALA A 163 15.69 -3.55 9.89
C ALA A 163 15.36 -2.80 11.18
#